data_9df7327044780813e93ed68c57db6715
#
_entry.id   9df7327044780813e93ed68c57db6715
#
_cell.length_a   1.000
_cell.length_b   1.000
_cell.length_c   1.000
_cell.angle_alpha   90.00
_cell.angle_beta   90.00
_cell.angle_gamma   90.00
#
_symmetry.space_group_name_H-M   'P 1'
#
loop_
_entity.id
_entity.type
_entity.pdbx_description
1 polymer ?
#
loop_
_entity_poly.entity_id
_entity_poly.type
_entity_poly.pdbx_seq_one_letter_code
_entity_poly.pdbx_strand_id
1 'polypeptide(L)'
;MKRLNRSKGGTIALFVFILIMGFFVAFPMVLIIGNSLKSLSELWKFPPTVFPKNPTLKNFRDMFQAMSGTMVPFTRYLLNTVVITVVGTLGNVVFGSMAAYALCKLRFPGCNQIFSLIVKALMFNTTVTAIPSYIIMSNLGLVDSLWAIILPTLGS
;
A
#
# COMPACT_ATOMS: atom_id res chain seq x y z
N MET A 1 -21.10 -14.59 23.08
CA MET A 1 -21.00 -13.25 22.47
C MET A 1 -22.34 -12.56 22.59
N LYS A 2 -22.46 -11.48 23.39
CA LYS A 2 -23.68 -10.67 23.47
C LYS A 2 -23.88 -9.99 22.13
N ARG A 3 -24.94 -10.33 21.41
CA ARG A 3 -25.39 -9.58 20.23
C ARG A 3 -25.74 -8.17 20.72
N LEU A 4 -24.98 -7.19 20.29
CA LEU A 4 -25.34 -5.79 20.51
C LEU A 4 -26.72 -5.57 19.88
N ASN A 5 -27.73 -5.35 20.74
CA ASN A 5 -29.11 -5.08 20.33
C ASN A 5 -29.13 -3.67 19.70
N ARG A 6 -28.74 -3.57 18.43
CA ARG A 6 -28.79 -2.33 17.68
C ARG A 6 -30.21 -2.11 17.17
N SER A 7 -30.78 -0.98 17.54
CA SER A 7 -32.03 -0.50 16.94
C SER A 7 -31.85 -0.42 15.41
N LYS A 8 -32.88 -0.84 14.66
CA LYS A 8 -32.89 -0.75 13.17
C LYS A 8 -32.55 0.68 12.70
N GLY A 9 -33.08 1.72 13.38
CA GLY A 9 -32.74 3.12 13.10
C GLY A 9 -31.27 3.46 13.31
N GLY A 10 -30.64 2.94 14.36
CA GLY A 10 -29.20 3.16 14.60
C GLY A 10 -28.31 2.50 13.55
N THR A 11 -28.73 1.34 13.00
CA THR A 11 -28.00 0.66 11.93
C THR A 11 -28.12 1.45 10.63
N ILE A 12 -29.30 1.97 10.31
CA ILE A 12 -29.52 2.80 9.10
C ILE A 12 -28.72 4.10 9.21
N ALA A 13 -28.77 4.79 10.33
CA ALA A 13 -28.01 6.03 10.54
C ALA A 13 -26.51 5.82 10.37
N LEU A 14 -25.97 4.73 10.92
CA LEU A 14 -24.56 4.38 10.77
C LEU A 14 -24.22 4.03 9.30
N PHE A 15 -25.07 3.30 8.61
CA PHE A 15 -24.88 2.99 7.20
C PHE A 15 -24.84 4.25 6.34
N VAL A 16 -25.79 5.17 6.54
CA VAL A 16 -25.84 6.47 5.84
C VAL A 16 -24.60 7.29 6.14
N PHE A 17 -24.18 7.34 7.39
CA PHE A 17 -22.93 8.05 7.77
C PHE A 17 -21.70 7.49 7.07
N ILE A 18 -21.53 6.16 7.07
CA ILE A 18 -20.41 5.49 6.38
C ILE A 18 -20.47 5.75 4.88
N LEU A 19 -21.66 5.74 4.29
CA LEU A 19 -21.84 5.99 2.86
C LEU A 19 -21.44 7.43 2.49
N ILE A 20 -21.86 8.42 3.28
CA ILE A 20 -21.46 9.83 3.08
C ILE A 20 -19.95 9.99 3.23
N MET A 21 -19.35 9.41 4.28
CA MET A 21 -17.90 9.46 4.48
C MET A 21 -17.15 8.74 3.35
N GLY A 22 -17.65 7.59 2.91
CA GLY A 22 -17.10 6.85 1.77
C GLY A 22 -17.13 7.67 0.48
N PHE A 23 -18.25 8.35 0.21
CA PHE A 23 -18.35 9.24 -0.95
C PHE A 23 -17.35 10.41 -0.86
N PHE A 24 -17.22 11.02 0.31
CA PHE A 24 -16.27 12.12 0.53
C PHE A 24 -14.81 11.67 0.31
N VAL A 25 -14.44 10.48 0.80
CA VAL A 25 -13.10 9.91 0.60
C VAL A 25 -12.87 9.47 -0.86
N ALA A 26 -13.91 8.98 -1.55
CA ALA A 26 -13.82 8.56 -2.96
C ALA A 26 -13.77 9.75 -3.93
N PHE A 27 -14.29 10.91 -3.55
CA PHE A 27 -14.38 12.09 -4.42
C PHE A 27 -13.04 12.53 -5.03
N PRO A 28 -11.92 12.66 -4.27
CA PRO A 28 -10.62 12.98 -4.86
C PRO A 28 -10.16 11.94 -5.90
N MET A 29 -10.47 10.66 -5.71
CA MET A 29 -10.13 9.62 -6.69
C MET A 29 -10.89 9.81 -8.00
N VAL A 30 -12.18 10.16 -7.92
CA VAL A 30 -12.99 10.49 -9.11
C VAL A 30 -12.41 11.69 -9.85
N LEU A 31 -11.97 12.72 -9.12
CA LEU A 31 -11.31 13.90 -9.71
C LEU A 31 -9.99 13.53 -10.40
N ILE A 32 -9.17 12.69 -9.79
CA ILE A 32 -7.89 12.24 -10.37
C ILE A 32 -8.16 11.50 -11.68
N ILE A 33 -9.10 10.55 -11.68
CA ILE A 33 -9.46 9.78 -12.88
C ILE A 33 -10.02 10.71 -13.96
N GLY A 34 -10.93 11.62 -13.59
CA GLY A 34 -11.49 12.59 -14.51
C GLY A 34 -10.43 13.50 -15.13
N ASN A 35 -9.51 14.02 -14.31
CA ASN A 35 -8.43 14.91 -14.76
C ASN A 35 -7.37 14.18 -15.61
N SER A 36 -7.12 12.89 -15.37
CA SER A 36 -6.16 12.11 -16.19
C SER A 36 -6.60 11.97 -17.65
N LEU A 37 -7.90 12.02 -17.90
CA LEU A 37 -8.50 11.92 -19.23
C LEU A 37 -8.74 13.27 -19.90
N LYS A 38 -8.52 14.40 -19.23
CA LYS A 38 -8.68 15.73 -19.81
C LYS A 38 -7.49 16.12 -20.66
N SER A 39 -7.75 16.86 -21.74
CA SER A 39 -6.66 17.53 -22.49
C SER A 39 -6.00 18.63 -21.64
N LEU A 40 -4.74 18.93 -21.90
CA LEU A 40 -3.99 19.95 -21.16
C LEU A 40 -4.69 21.34 -21.22
N SER A 41 -5.30 21.68 -22.35
CA SER A 41 -6.07 22.90 -22.53
C SER A 41 -7.36 22.95 -21.69
N GLU A 42 -7.94 21.80 -21.35
CA GLU A 42 -9.13 21.70 -20.51
C GLU A 42 -8.79 21.76 -19.01
N LEU A 43 -7.60 21.29 -18.62
CA LEU A 43 -7.13 21.32 -17.24
C LEU A 43 -6.94 22.77 -16.73
N TRP A 44 -6.48 23.68 -17.60
CA TRP A 44 -6.24 25.09 -17.26
C TRP A 44 -7.47 25.98 -17.43
N LYS A 45 -8.60 25.42 -17.83
CA LYS A 45 -9.82 26.18 -18.06
C LYS A 45 -10.57 26.48 -16.76
N PHE A 46 -10.92 27.72 -16.55
CA PHE A 46 -11.76 28.14 -15.42
C PHE A 46 -13.21 28.40 -15.90
N PRO A 47 -14.25 27.92 -15.17
CA PRO A 47 -14.22 27.11 -13.97
C PRO A 47 -13.86 25.64 -14.24
N PRO A 48 -13.19 24.96 -13.27
CA PRO A 48 -12.80 23.56 -13.43
C PRO A 48 -14.02 22.63 -13.53
N THR A 49 -14.02 21.73 -14.48
CA THR A 49 -15.08 20.73 -14.66
C THR A 49 -14.66 19.43 -13.94
N VAL A 50 -15.62 18.71 -13.35
CA VAL A 50 -15.35 17.40 -12.72
C VAL A 50 -15.08 16.33 -13.78
N PHE A 51 -15.91 16.29 -14.82
CA PHE A 51 -15.80 15.30 -15.90
C PHE A 51 -15.15 15.90 -17.15
N PRO A 52 -14.36 15.11 -17.89
CA PRO A 52 -13.80 15.54 -19.17
C PRO A 52 -14.92 15.74 -20.21
N LYS A 53 -14.88 16.85 -20.95
CA LYS A 53 -15.78 17.07 -22.10
C LYS A 53 -15.33 16.28 -23.32
N ASN A 54 -14.02 16.20 -23.52
CA ASN A 54 -13.39 15.43 -24.61
C ASN A 54 -12.36 14.48 -24.00
N PRO A 55 -12.76 13.26 -23.56
CA PRO A 55 -11.82 12.32 -22.96
C PRO A 55 -10.73 11.91 -23.96
N THR A 56 -9.48 11.97 -23.54
CA THR A 56 -8.31 11.62 -24.35
C THR A 56 -7.31 10.80 -23.55
N LEU A 57 -6.67 9.84 -24.21
CA LEU A 57 -5.57 9.07 -23.65
C LEU A 57 -4.20 9.68 -24.01
N LYS A 58 -4.18 10.86 -24.60
CA LYS A 58 -2.96 11.53 -25.01
C LYS A 58 -1.99 11.75 -23.86
N ASN A 59 -2.51 12.14 -22.66
CA ASN A 59 -1.68 12.35 -21.49
C ASN A 59 -0.87 11.10 -21.10
N PHE A 60 -1.47 9.92 -21.20
CA PHE A 60 -0.77 8.65 -20.94
C PHE A 60 0.30 8.38 -21.99
N ARG A 61 -0.01 8.63 -23.25
CA ARG A 61 0.95 8.46 -24.34
C ARG A 61 2.14 9.41 -24.20
N ASP A 62 1.87 10.70 -23.92
CA ASP A 62 2.90 11.72 -23.73
C ASP A 62 3.77 11.40 -22.50
N MET A 63 3.16 10.88 -21.43
CA MET A 63 3.87 10.39 -20.24
C MET A 63 4.84 9.24 -20.61
N PHE A 64 4.37 8.22 -21.32
CA PHE A 64 5.23 7.11 -21.74
C PHE A 64 6.36 7.57 -22.67
N GLN A 65 6.08 8.51 -23.57
CA GLN A 65 7.11 9.09 -24.45
C GLN A 65 8.15 9.89 -23.67
N ALA A 66 7.71 10.74 -22.75
CA ALA A 66 8.61 11.54 -21.91
C ALA A 66 9.51 10.65 -21.04
N MET A 67 8.95 9.55 -20.50
CA MET A 67 9.68 8.62 -19.65
C MET A 67 10.59 7.65 -20.43
N SER A 68 10.36 7.46 -21.73
CA SER A 68 11.24 6.64 -22.59
C SER A 68 12.56 7.35 -22.92
N GLY A 69 12.59 8.69 -22.83
CA GLY A 69 13.79 9.50 -23.04
C GLY A 69 14.69 9.65 -21.80
N THR A 70 14.30 9.11 -20.64
CA THR A 70 15.10 9.15 -19.41
C THR A 70 16.15 8.04 -19.40
N MET A 71 17.24 8.22 -18.61
CA MET A 71 18.31 7.22 -18.47
C MET A 71 17.82 5.82 -18.04
N VAL A 72 16.66 5.76 -17.37
CA VAL A 72 16.04 4.50 -16.94
C VAL A 72 14.64 4.40 -17.53
N PRO A 73 14.36 3.39 -18.39
CA PRO A 73 13.04 3.19 -18.98
C PRO A 73 11.96 2.95 -17.92
N PHE A 74 10.79 3.54 -18.10
CA PHE A 74 9.63 3.36 -17.20
C PHE A 74 9.28 1.89 -16.94
N THR A 75 9.45 1.06 -17.96
CA THR A 75 9.23 -0.39 -17.87
C THR A 75 10.05 -1.04 -16.75
N ARG A 76 11.27 -0.55 -16.53
CA ARG A 76 12.14 -1.07 -15.47
C ARG A 76 11.58 -0.75 -14.07
N TYR A 77 11.07 0.46 -13.88
CA TYR A 77 10.40 0.83 -12.62
C TYR A 77 9.16 -0.03 -12.38
N LEU A 78 8.35 -0.22 -13.42
CA LEU A 78 7.14 -1.05 -13.33
C LEU A 78 7.49 -2.50 -12.97
N LEU A 79 8.46 -3.10 -13.67
CA LEU A 79 8.90 -4.47 -13.40
C LEU A 79 9.46 -4.61 -11.99
N ASN A 80 10.32 -3.68 -11.55
CA ASN A 80 10.86 -3.70 -10.19
C ASN A 80 9.74 -3.63 -9.15
N THR A 81 8.76 -2.75 -9.35
CA THR A 81 7.60 -2.62 -8.44
C THR A 81 6.78 -3.92 -8.40
N VAL A 82 6.50 -4.52 -9.55
CA VAL A 82 5.78 -5.80 -9.61
C VAL A 82 6.55 -6.90 -8.89
N VAL A 83 7.86 -7.02 -9.15
CA VAL A 83 8.72 -8.03 -8.50
C VAL A 83 8.74 -7.83 -6.98
N ILE A 84 9.00 -6.60 -6.50
CA ILE A 84 9.02 -6.30 -5.07
C ILE A 84 7.67 -6.63 -4.42
N THR A 85 6.58 -6.22 -5.04
CA THR A 85 5.23 -6.43 -4.50
C THR A 85 4.88 -7.92 -4.47
N VAL A 86 5.08 -8.63 -5.56
CA VAL A 86 4.72 -10.06 -5.64
C VAL A 86 5.60 -10.89 -4.70
N VAL A 87 6.92 -10.72 -4.76
CA VAL A 87 7.85 -11.52 -3.94
C VAL A 87 7.70 -11.14 -2.46
N GLY A 88 7.62 -9.85 -2.13
CA GLY A 88 7.42 -9.39 -0.76
C GLY A 88 6.10 -9.88 -0.17
N THR A 89 4.99 -9.74 -0.90
CA THR A 89 3.66 -10.17 -0.40
C THR A 89 3.58 -11.68 -0.24
N LEU A 90 3.99 -12.45 -1.27
CA LEU A 90 3.97 -13.91 -1.18
C LEU A 90 4.88 -14.42 -0.06
N GLY A 91 6.08 -13.86 0.04
CA GLY A 91 7.01 -14.22 1.11
C GLY A 91 6.44 -13.90 2.49
N ASN A 92 5.91 -12.70 2.70
CA ASN A 92 5.28 -12.31 3.96
C ASN A 92 4.12 -13.25 4.33
N VAL A 93 3.22 -13.55 3.40
CA VAL A 93 2.09 -14.46 3.63
C VAL A 93 2.59 -15.86 3.98
N VAL A 94 3.57 -16.41 3.27
CA VAL A 94 4.10 -17.75 3.54
C VAL A 94 4.81 -17.80 4.89
N PHE A 95 5.78 -16.93 5.15
CA PHE A 95 6.53 -16.91 6.41
C PHE A 95 5.64 -16.56 7.60
N GLY A 96 4.76 -15.57 7.45
CA GLY A 96 3.80 -15.18 8.49
C GLY A 96 2.82 -16.31 8.83
N SER A 97 2.28 -17.01 7.82
CA SER A 97 1.37 -18.14 8.06
C SER A 97 2.09 -19.33 8.71
N MET A 98 3.34 -19.62 8.30
CA MET A 98 4.16 -20.65 8.94
C MET A 98 4.46 -20.31 10.40
N ALA A 99 4.86 -19.08 10.69
CA ALA A 99 5.11 -18.59 12.04
C ALA A 99 3.84 -18.65 12.91
N ALA A 100 2.71 -18.15 12.38
CA ALA A 100 1.44 -18.19 13.07
C ALA A 100 0.99 -19.63 13.37
N TYR A 101 1.15 -20.55 12.41
CA TYR A 101 0.84 -21.96 12.62
C TYR A 101 1.73 -22.57 13.70
N ALA A 102 3.03 -22.33 13.66
CA ALA A 102 3.96 -22.83 14.67
C ALA A 102 3.63 -22.34 16.08
N LEU A 103 3.34 -21.04 16.23
CA LEU A 103 3.02 -20.43 17.52
C LEU A 103 1.64 -20.85 18.06
N CYS A 104 0.66 -21.13 17.19
CA CYS A 104 -0.69 -21.50 17.61
C CYS A 104 -0.90 -23.00 17.82
N LYS A 105 -0.24 -23.86 17.03
CA LYS A 105 -0.48 -25.30 16.99
C LYS A 105 0.61 -26.12 17.65
N LEU A 106 1.85 -25.68 17.59
CA LEU A 106 2.98 -26.42 18.12
C LEU A 106 3.26 -25.96 19.57
N ARG A 107 3.27 -26.91 20.50
CA ARG A 107 3.66 -26.65 21.87
C ARG A 107 5.14 -26.97 22.04
N PHE A 108 5.96 -25.93 21.99
CA PHE A 108 7.41 -26.05 22.21
C PHE A 108 7.86 -25.14 23.37
N PRO A 109 8.95 -25.48 24.05
CA PRO A 109 9.48 -24.65 25.14
C PRO A 109 9.88 -23.28 24.58
N GLY A 110 9.44 -22.18 25.25
CA GLY A 110 9.71 -20.82 24.81
C GLY A 110 8.64 -20.18 23.87
N CYS A 111 7.61 -20.91 23.45
CA CYS A 111 6.54 -20.39 22.57
C CYS A 111 5.92 -19.08 23.11
N ASN A 112 5.57 -19.03 24.39
CA ASN A 112 5.00 -17.85 25.02
C ASN A 112 5.97 -16.66 25.09
N GLN A 113 7.26 -16.94 25.23
CA GLN A 113 8.30 -15.90 25.28
C GLN A 113 8.47 -15.27 23.89
N ILE A 114 8.52 -16.10 22.83
CA ILE A 114 8.61 -15.64 21.45
C ILE A 114 7.37 -14.83 21.09
N PHE A 115 6.18 -15.32 21.43
CA PHE A 115 4.93 -14.59 21.19
C PHE A 115 4.92 -13.22 21.89
N SER A 116 5.34 -13.18 23.17
CA SER A 116 5.45 -11.91 23.92
C SER A 116 6.46 -10.95 23.31
N LEU A 117 7.58 -11.46 22.77
CA LEU A 117 8.58 -10.66 22.08
C LEU A 117 8.01 -10.06 20.78
N ILE A 118 7.29 -10.84 19.98
CA ILE A 118 6.63 -10.37 18.76
C ILE A 118 5.63 -9.27 19.10
N VAL A 119 4.75 -9.49 20.09
CA VAL A 119 3.77 -8.47 20.51
C VAL A 119 4.45 -7.18 20.96
N LYS A 120 5.57 -7.28 21.71
CA LYS A 120 6.36 -6.09 22.08
C LYS A 120 6.98 -5.42 20.89
N ALA A 121 7.50 -6.19 19.92
CA ALA A 121 8.09 -5.64 18.68
C ALA A 121 7.06 -4.85 17.85
N LEU A 122 5.80 -5.30 17.81
CA LEU A 122 4.72 -4.57 17.13
C LEU A 122 4.39 -3.20 17.75
N MET A 123 4.83 -2.95 19.00
CA MET A 123 4.65 -1.64 19.65
C MET A 123 5.68 -0.61 19.17
N PHE A 124 6.76 -1.03 18.52
CA PHE A 124 7.76 -0.11 17.96
C PHE A 124 7.24 0.54 16.68
N ASN A 125 7.37 1.86 16.62
CA ASN A 125 7.01 2.62 15.42
C ASN A 125 8.06 2.36 14.31
N THR A 126 7.58 2.14 13.09
CA THR A 126 8.42 1.96 11.90
C THR A 126 9.42 3.10 11.68
N THR A 127 9.09 4.32 12.08
CA THR A 127 10.00 5.48 12.01
C THR A 127 11.24 5.30 12.86
N VAL A 128 11.11 4.70 14.07
CA VAL A 128 12.25 4.45 14.97
C VAL A 128 13.13 3.32 14.46
N THR A 129 12.54 2.32 13.83
CA THR A 129 13.27 1.15 13.28
C THR A 129 13.89 1.43 11.91
N ALA A 130 13.52 2.51 11.22
CA ALA A 130 14.03 2.84 9.88
C ALA A 130 15.56 3.01 9.84
N ILE A 131 16.13 3.74 10.82
CA ILE A 131 17.58 3.99 10.88
C ILE A 131 18.37 2.70 11.14
N PRO A 132 18.06 1.89 12.19
CA PRO A 132 18.69 0.60 12.39
C PRO A 132 18.58 -0.34 11.18
N SER A 133 17.41 -0.40 10.54
CA SER A 133 17.19 -1.22 9.35
C SER A 133 18.10 -0.79 8.20
N TYR A 134 18.24 0.50 7.96
CA TYR A 134 19.16 1.01 6.94
C TYR A 134 20.61 0.64 7.22
N ILE A 135 21.08 0.78 8.48
CA ILE A 135 22.44 0.41 8.87
C ILE A 135 22.70 -1.08 8.62
N ILE A 136 21.73 -1.95 8.98
CA ILE A 136 21.85 -3.39 8.75
C ILE A 136 21.94 -3.68 7.24
N MET A 137 21.07 -3.08 6.43
CA MET A 137 21.09 -3.28 4.98
C MET A 137 22.36 -2.75 4.33
N SER A 138 22.91 -1.63 4.84
CA SER A 138 24.18 -1.06 4.39
C SER A 138 25.35 -1.99 4.72
N ASN A 139 25.40 -2.53 5.93
CA ASN A 139 26.46 -3.45 6.32
C ASN A 139 26.42 -4.79 5.56
N LEU A 140 25.22 -5.20 5.11
CA LEU A 140 25.04 -6.38 4.26
C LEU A 140 25.31 -6.10 2.78
N GLY A 141 25.61 -4.84 2.39
CA GLY A 141 25.86 -4.45 1.00
C GLY A 141 24.62 -4.51 0.11
N LEU A 142 23.41 -4.42 0.69
CA LEU A 142 22.14 -4.59 -0.02
C LEU A 142 21.47 -3.26 -0.43
N VAL A 143 22.05 -2.10 -0.10
CA VAL A 143 21.42 -0.77 -0.26
C VAL A 143 20.96 -0.50 -1.70
N ASP A 144 21.70 -0.92 -2.71
CA ASP A 144 21.36 -0.71 -4.12
C ASP A 144 20.66 -1.92 -4.78
N SER A 145 20.06 -2.80 -3.96
CA SER A 145 19.39 -3.99 -4.48
C SER A 145 17.90 -4.02 -4.14
N LEU A 146 17.12 -4.76 -4.93
CA LEU A 146 15.70 -5.00 -4.65
C LEU A 146 15.50 -5.72 -3.29
N TRP A 147 16.51 -6.46 -2.85
CA TRP A 147 16.50 -7.17 -1.58
C TRP A 147 16.48 -6.25 -0.36
N ALA A 148 16.99 -5.02 -0.49
CA ALA A 148 16.90 -4.02 0.58
C ALA A 148 15.45 -3.69 0.97
N ILE A 149 14.52 -3.84 0.04
CA ILE A 149 13.08 -3.60 0.26
C ILE A 149 12.37 -4.92 0.60
N ILE A 150 12.70 -6.01 -0.11
CA ILE A 150 12.02 -7.31 0.05
C ILE A 150 12.31 -7.92 1.43
N LEU A 151 13.57 -7.95 1.89
CA LEU A 151 13.93 -8.60 3.15
C LEU A 151 13.20 -8.04 4.38
N PRO A 152 13.12 -6.71 4.59
CA PRO A 152 12.35 -6.18 5.72
C PRO A 152 10.87 -6.50 5.65
N THR A 153 10.27 -6.59 4.45
CA THR A 153 8.85 -6.91 4.30
C THR A 153 8.52 -8.37 4.61
N LEU A 154 9.50 -9.29 4.55
CA LEU A 154 9.30 -10.68 4.92
C LEU A 154 9.15 -10.89 6.43
N GLY A 155 9.67 -9.97 7.24
CA GLY A 155 9.65 -10.03 8.70
C GLY A 155 8.68 -9.05 9.38
N SER A 156 7.89 -8.32 8.60
CA SER A 156 6.96 -7.30 9.12
C SER A 156 5.57 -7.86 9.45
#